data_e29168efe09ca4d476ee4b66acecaf09
#
_entry.id   e29168efe09ca4d476ee4b66acecaf09
#
_cell.length_a   1.000
_cell.length_b   1.000
_cell.length_c   1.000
_cell.angle_alpha   90.00
_cell.angle_beta   90.00
_cell.angle_gamma   90.00
#
_symmetry.space_group_name_H-M   'P 1'
#
loop_
_entity.id
_entity.type
_entity.pdbx_description
1 polymer ?
#
loop_
_entity_poly.entity_id
_entity_poly.type
_entity_poly.pdbx_seq_one_letter_code
_entity_poly.pdbx_strand_id
1 'polypeptide(L)'
;MNLKTLTMVALATSVVIAAVAQEKAKETLKVELPKPCFTGTPKDIKTENLEAPMGDKERDPIQVPAGTKVISKGCKVTSSDSEPIIGELGFVTDGDKDHDATTYVELGPNTQWVQIDLGKEKQISAACVWHFHGEARVYRDVVCQISNDPDFIDGVQTVFNNDHDDSSKLGKGKDKEYIETNKGRPFAISNVKGRYVRFTSRGNTSNEMNHYTEIEIYGKDL
;
A
#
# COMPACT_ATOMS: atom_id res chain seq x y z
N MET A 1 -82.34 -3.06 28.50
CA MET A 1 -81.32 -2.05 28.73
C MET A 1 -79.99 -2.59 28.22
N ASN A 2 -79.59 -2.20 27.01
CA ASN A 2 -78.40 -2.84 26.31
C ASN A 2 -77.17 -2.01 26.57
N LEU A 3 -76.16 -2.66 27.14
CA LEU A 3 -74.83 -2.10 27.35
C LEU A 3 -73.97 -2.47 26.12
N LYS A 4 -73.62 -1.46 25.31
CA LYS A 4 -72.74 -1.64 24.15
C LYS A 4 -71.29 -1.59 24.60
N THR A 5 -70.64 -2.69 24.47
CA THR A 5 -69.16 -2.83 24.68
C THR A 5 -68.41 -2.23 23.49
N LEU A 6 -67.70 -1.15 23.72
CA LEU A 6 -66.83 -0.50 22.71
C LEU A 6 -65.44 -1.14 22.74
N THR A 7 -65.11 -1.93 21.72
CA THR A 7 -63.81 -2.55 21.58
C THR A 7 -62.87 -1.56 20.87
N MET A 8 -61.86 -1.03 21.58
CA MET A 8 -60.79 -0.22 21.02
C MET A 8 -59.76 -1.15 20.39
N VAL A 9 -59.64 -1.09 19.07
CA VAL A 9 -58.53 -1.73 18.32
C VAL A 9 -57.36 -0.75 18.29
N ALA A 10 -56.31 -1.04 19.04
CA ALA A 10 -55.04 -0.32 18.97
C ALA A 10 -54.23 -0.80 17.75
N LEU A 11 -54.10 0.04 16.74
CA LEU A 11 -53.27 -0.23 15.57
C LEU A 11 -51.82 0.11 15.93
N ALA A 12 -51.00 -0.90 16.21
CA ALA A 12 -49.58 -0.73 16.40
C ALA A 12 -48.88 -0.63 15.05
N THR A 13 -48.55 0.58 14.62
CA THR A 13 -47.67 0.85 13.47
C THR A 13 -46.24 0.62 13.85
N SER A 14 -45.71 -0.54 13.53
CA SER A 14 -44.24 -0.83 13.60
C SER A 14 -43.53 -0.07 12.49
N VAL A 15 -42.85 1.02 12.85
CA VAL A 15 -41.92 1.72 11.96
C VAL A 15 -40.64 0.84 11.84
N VAL A 16 -40.53 0.13 10.74
CA VAL A 16 -39.26 -0.55 10.36
C VAL A 16 -38.35 0.54 9.83
N ILE A 17 -37.41 0.99 10.67
CA ILE A 17 -36.27 1.83 10.22
C ILE A 17 -35.33 0.91 9.48
N ALA A 18 -35.46 0.84 8.16
CA ALA A 18 -34.44 0.27 7.31
C ALA A 18 -33.21 1.19 7.36
N ALA A 19 -32.16 0.77 8.08
CA ALA A 19 -30.86 1.40 7.98
C ALA A 19 -30.32 1.11 6.57
N VAL A 20 -30.55 2.01 5.63
CA VAL A 20 -29.89 2.02 4.34
C VAL A 20 -28.43 2.34 4.64
N ALA A 21 -27.57 1.33 4.59
CA ALA A 21 -26.12 1.53 4.59
C ALA A 21 -25.81 2.40 3.37
N GLN A 22 -25.54 3.67 3.61
CA GLN A 22 -25.19 4.62 2.57
C GLN A 22 -23.87 4.15 1.97
N GLU A 23 -23.93 3.58 0.78
CA GLU A 23 -22.74 3.14 0.04
C GLU A 23 -21.86 4.38 -0.14
N LYS A 24 -20.72 4.41 0.57
CA LYS A 24 -19.83 5.57 0.53
C LYS A 24 -19.38 5.75 -0.92
N ALA A 25 -19.58 6.94 -1.46
CA ALA A 25 -19.15 7.28 -2.82
C ALA A 25 -17.70 6.84 -3.04
N LYS A 26 -17.42 6.22 -4.18
CA LYS A 26 -16.08 5.80 -4.59
C LYS A 26 -15.57 6.69 -5.70
N GLU A 27 -14.27 6.79 -5.80
CA GLU A 27 -13.56 7.47 -6.90
C GLU A 27 -12.35 6.65 -7.34
N THR A 28 -11.90 6.87 -8.56
CA THR A 28 -10.67 6.25 -9.04
C THR A 28 -9.46 6.93 -8.41
N LEU A 29 -8.57 6.12 -7.83
CA LEU A 29 -7.31 6.60 -7.28
C LEU A 29 -6.48 7.25 -8.40
N LYS A 30 -6.03 8.47 -8.17
CA LYS A 30 -5.11 9.17 -9.06
C LYS A 30 -3.71 9.11 -8.44
N VAL A 31 -2.79 8.50 -9.18
CA VAL A 31 -1.37 8.45 -8.82
C VAL A 31 -0.61 9.35 -9.79
N GLU A 32 0.09 10.35 -9.28
CA GLU A 32 0.97 11.20 -10.09
C GLU A 32 2.25 10.44 -10.40
N LEU A 33 2.57 10.31 -11.68
CA LEU A 33 3.71 9.52 -12.14
C LEU A 33 4.89 10.41 -12.52
N PRO A 34 6.13 10.04 -12.16
CA PRO A 34 7.33 10.69 -12.68
C PRO A 34 7.55 10.29 -14.15
N LYS A 35 8.53 10.94 -14.79
CA LYS A 35 8.89 10.60 -16.16
C LYS A 35 9.46 9.19 -16.25
N PRO A 36 9.14 8.43 -17.32
CA PRO A 36 9.74 7.12 -17.52
C PRO A 36 11.21 7.23 -17.89
N CYS A 37 12.04 6.34 -17.32
CA CYS A 37 13.47 6.25 -17.60
C CYS A 37 13.76 5.40 -18.82
N PHE A 38 12.89 4.45 -19.10
CA PHE A 38 12.97 3.55 -20.24
C PHE A 38 11.57 3.27 -20.79
N THR A 39 11.52 2.80 -22.02
CA THR A 39 10.26 2.43 -22.70
C THR A 39 10.27 0.94 -23.04
N GLY A 40 9.08 0.33 -22.99
CA GLY A 40 8.89 -1.08 -23.27
C GLY A 40 9.12 -1.99 -22.07
N THR A 41 8.84 -3.27 -22.25
CA THR A 41 9.02 -4.28 -21.20
C THR A 41 10.35 -5.01 -21.45
N PRO A 42 11.29 -4.97 -20.50
CA PRO A 42 12.52 -5.76 -20.59
C PRO A 42 12.21 -7.25 -20.74
N LYS A 43 12.81 -7.91 -21.74
CA LYS A 43 12.56 -9.32 -22.03
C LYS A 43 13.46 -10.28 -21.27
N ASP A 44 14.56 -9.77 -20.73
CA ASP A 44 15.63 -10.57 -20.15
C ASP A 44 15.46 -10.82 -18.65
N ILE A 45 14.57 -10.06 -18.00
CA ILE A 45 14.30 -10.25 -16.57
C ILE A 45 13.27 -11.36 -16.39
N LYS A 46 13.68 -12.39 -15.66
CA LYS A 46 12.83 -13.55 -15.32
C LYS A 46 13.00 -13.89 -13.85
N THR A 47 11.91 -14.00 -13.15
CA THR A 47 11.84 -14.57 -11.80
C THR A 47 10.73 -15.62 -11.75
N GLU A 48 10.75 -16.48 -10.75
CA GLU A 48 9.81 -17.59 -10.65
C GLU A 48 8.36 -17.09 -10.45
N ASN A 49 8.19 -15.96 -9.75
CA ASN A 49 6.88 -15.41 -9.39
C ASN A 49 6.50 -14.14 -10.17
N LEU A 50 7.22 -13.81 -11.24
CA LEU A 50 6.98 -12.59 -12.02
C LEU A 50 5.56 -12.57 -12.62
N GLU A 51 4.91 -11.42 -12.55
CA GLU A 51 3.64 -11.21 -13.25
C GLU A 51 3.82 -11.31 -14.78
N ALA A 52 2.75 -11.69 -15.47
CA ALA A 52 2.79 -11.73 -16.92
C ALA A 52 3.06 -10.33 -17.50
N PRO A 53 3.85 -10.22 -18.59
CA PRO A 53 4.12 -8.92 -19.21
C PRO A 53 2.82 -8.20 -19.58
N MET A 54 2.65 -6.98 -19.10
CA MET A 54 1.45 -6.19 -19.38
C MET A 54 1.46 -5.56 -20.77
N GLY A 55 2.65 -5.42 -21.38
CA GLY A 55 2.80 -4.66 -22.64
C GLY A 55 2.30 -3.22 -22.46
N ASP A 56 1.46 -2.77 -23.39
CA ASP A 56 0.85 -1.43 -23.34
C ASP A 56 -0.39 -1.34 -22.43
N LYS A 57 -0.77 -2.45 -21.76
CA LYS A 57 -1.93 -2.47 -20.88
C LYS A 57 -1.63 -1.67 -19.60
N GLU A 58 -2.60 -0.91 -19.17
CA GLU A 58 -2.59 -0.32 -17.85
C GLU A 58 -3.14 -1.29 -16.81
N ARG A 59 -2.75 -1.10 -15.56
CA ARG A 59 -3.37 -1.84 -14.43
C ARG A 59 -4.82 -1.40 -14.27
N ASP A 60 -5.63 -2.31 -13.77
CA ASP A 60 -7.02 -1.97 -13.44
C ASP A 60 -7.08 -0.79 -12.47
N PRO A 61 -7.99 0.16 -12.69
CA PRO A 61 -8.12 1.34 -11.84
C PRO A 61 -8.55 0.96 -10.43
N ILE A 62 -7.81 1.44 -9.45
CA ILE A 62 -8.11 1.21 -8.02
C ILE A 62 -9.24 2.14 -7.59
N GLN A 63 -10.33 1.56 -7.06
CA GLN A 63 -11.44 2.31 -6.51
C GLN A 63 -11.25 2.53 -5.01
N VAL A 64 -11.26 3.78 -4.60
CA VAL A 64 -11.09 4.22 -3.19
C VAL A 64 -12.28 5.03 -2.73
N PRO A 65 -12.53 5.14 -1.42
CA PRO A 65 -13.57 6.02 -0.90
C PRO A 65 -13.32 7.48 -1.30
N ALA A 66 -14.33 8.19 -1.77
CA ALA A 66 -14.22 9.60 -2.20
C ALA A 66 -13.57 10.49 -1.13
N GLY A 67 -12.68 11.41 -1.53
CA GLY A 67 -11.86 12.24 -0.65
C GLY A 67 -10.66 11.52 -0.03
N THR A 68 -10.26 10.35 -0.57
CA THR A 68 -8.98 9.72 -0.25
C THR A 68 -7.83 10.57 -0.79
N LYS A 69 -6.80 10.77 0.01
CA LYS A 69 -5.62 11.58 -0.33
C LYS A 69 -4.33 10.91 0.14
N VAL A 70 -3.19 11.39 -0.33
CA VAL A 70 -1.88 10.99 0.23
C VAL A 70 -1.81 11.46 1.68
N ILE A 71 -1.51 10.53 2.59
CA ILE A 71 -1.40 10.77 4.05
C ILE A 71 -0.02 10.48 4.59
N SER A 72 0.92 10.00 3.75
CA SER A 72 2.31 9.71 4.12
C SER A 72 3.26 10.87 3.91
N LYS A 73 2.89 11.89 3.12
CA LYS A 73 3.82 12.96 2.72
C LYS A 73 4.41 13.69 3.94
N GLY A 74 5.75 13.69 4.03
CA GLY A 74 6.50 14.30 5.13
C GLY A 74 6.37 13.57 6.47
N CYS A 75 5.83 12.37 6.48
CA CYS A 75 5.77 11.53 7.68
C CYS A 75 7.15 11.03 8.06
N LYS A 76 7.36 10.80 9.37
CA LYS A 76 8.62 10.24 9.88
C LYS A 76 8.81 8.82 9.36
N VAL A 77 10.02 8.54 8.86
CA VAL A 77 10.45 7.21 8.42
C VAL A 77 11.55 6.69 9.34
N THR A 78 11.50 5.41 9.63
CA THR A 78 12.56 4.63 10.29
C THR A 78 12.84 3.39 9.45
N SER A 79 13.97 2.73 9.65
CA SER A 79 14.34 1.53 8.92
C SER A 79 15.06 0.52 9.80
N SER A 80 15.19 -0.72 9.30
CA SER A 80 15.99 -1.78 9.91
C SER A 80 17.49 -1.46 9.87
N ASP A 81 17.93 -0.73 8.85
CA ASP A 81 19.29 -0.21 8.70
C ASP A 81 19.29 1.25 9.15
N SER A 82 19.91 1.54 10.29
CA SER A 82 19.94 2.89 10.88
C SER A 82 20.80 3.89 10.10
N GLU A 83 21.69 3.38 9.25
CA GLU A 83 22.64 4.17 8.46
C GLU A 83 22.56 3.77 6.99
N PRO A 84 21.61 4.34 6.22
CA PRO A 84 21.49 4.08 4.79
C PRO A 84 22.83 4.32 4.05
N ILE A 85 23.12 3.48 3.08
CA ILE A 85 24.34 3.57 2.24
C ILE A 85 24.25 4.81 1.35
N ILE A 86 23.06 5.08 0.82
CA ILE A 86 22.77 6.26 -0.03
C ILE A 86 21.48 6.91 0.48
N GLY A 87 21.44 8.23 0.45
CA GLY A 87 20.25 9.02 0.73
C GLY A 87 19.90 9.13 2.21
N GLU A 88 18.74 9.71 2.46
CA GLU A 88 18.18 9.92 3.78
C GLU A 88 16.77 9.33 3.87
N LEU A 89 16.38 8.76 5.02
CA LEU A 89 15.08 8.11 5.19
C LEU A 89 13.89 9.03 4.86
N GLY A 90 14.05 10.34 4.99
CA GLY A 90 13.03 11.32 4.62
C GLY A 90 12.63 11.30 3.16
N PHE A 91 13.50 10.86 2.25
CA PHE A 91 13.21 10.76 0.81
C PHE A 91 12.05 9.81 0.51
N VAL A 92 11.85 8.79 1.35
CA VAL A 92 10.78 7.80 1.18
C VAL A 92 9.36 8.39 1.22
N THR A 93 9.21 9.63 1.71
CA THR A 93 7.89 10.29 1.88
C THR A 93 7.90 11.78 1.49
N ASP A 94 8.90 12.28 0.78
CA ASP A 94 9.01 13.71 0.44
C ASP A 94 8.16 14.10 -0.79
N GLY A 95 7.72 13.11 -1.56
CA GLY A 95 6.91 13.25 -2.77
C GLY A 95 7.73 13.35 -4.05
N ASP A 96 9.07 13.24 -3.97
CA ASP A 96 9.93 13.12 -5.14
C ASP A 96 10.01 11.64 -5.57
N LYS A 97 9.67 11.38 -6.81
CA LYS A 97 9.62 10.03 -7.41
C LYS A 97 10.61 9.87 -8.55
N ASP A 98 11.48 10.85 -8.75
CA ASP A 98 12.51 10.76 -9.79
C ASP A 98 13.50 9.63 -9.45
N HIS A 99 14.33 9.27 -10.39
CA HIS A 99 15.14 8.05 -10.33
C HIS A 99 16.65 8.31 -10.22
N ASP A 100 17.02 9.55 -9.93
CA ASP A 100 18.45 9.88 -9.78
C ASP A 100 18.99 9.55 -8.38
N ALA A 101 20.30 9.59 -8.23
CA ALA A 101 20.96 9.17 -7.00
C ALA A 101 20.67 10.05 -5.78
N THR A 102 19.96 11.15 -5.96
CA THR A 102 19.62 12.09 -4.88
C THR A 102 18.19 11.94 -4.38
N THR A 103 17.42 11.01 -4.93
CA THR A 103 15.99 10.86 -4.68
C THR A 103 15.60 9.50 -4.08
N TYR A 104 16.55 8.64 -3.77
CA TYR A 104 16.26 7.34 -3.16
C TYR A 104 17.16 7.01 -1.97
N VAL A 105 16.68 6.08 -1.16
CA VAL A 105 17.41 5.48 -0.04
C VAL A 105 17.92 4.11 -0.47
N GLU A 106 19.21 3.83 -0.26
CA GLU A 106 19.78 2.50 -0.38
C GLU A 106 20.09 1.93 1.01
N LEU A 107 19.46 0.80 1.33
CA LEU A 107 19.72 0.01 2.52
C LEU A 107 20.58 -1.21 2.17
N GLY A 108 21.26 -1.75 3.16
CA GLY A 108 22.15 -2.91 3.02
C GLY A 108 21.46 -4.16 2.46
N PRO A 109 22.26 -5.24 2.25
CA PRO A 109 21.76 -6.52 1.75
C PRO A 109 20.86 -7.24 2.75
N ASN A 110 20.33 -8.39 2.34
CA ASN A 110 19.37 -9.20 3.07
C ASN A 110 18.00 -8.53 3.22
N THR A 111 17.19 -9.04 4.14
CA THR A 111 15.87 -8.48 4.41
C THR A 111 15.98 -7.15 5.14
N GLN A 112 15.50 -6.09 4.52
CA GLN A 112 15.46 -4.75 5.08
C GLN A 112 14.04 -4.21 5.04
N TRP A 113 13.73 -3.26 5.91
CA TRP A 113 12.44 -2.59 5.90
C TRP A 113 12.56 -1.08 6.13
N VAL A 114 11.58 -0.36 5.63
CA VAL A 114 11.28 1.03 5.99
C VAL A 114 9.90 1.09 6.64
N GLN A 115 9.74 1.96 7.65
CA GLN A 115 8.49 2.13 8.39
C GLN A 115 8.10 3.59 8.47
N ILE A 116 6.87 3.88 8.05
CA ILE A 116 6.26 5.20 8.05
C ILE A 116 5.35 5.32 9.28
N ASP A 117 5.52 6.37 10.08
CA ASP A 117 4.61 6.74 11.17
C ASP A 117 3.62 7.81 10.68
N LEU A 118 2.38 7.45 10.48
CA LEU A 118 1.29 8.37 10.08
C LEU A 118 0.85 9.33 11.20
N GLY A 119 1.53 9.29 12.36
CA GLY A 119 1.28 10.15 13.52
C GLY A 119 0.11 9.70 14.39
N LYS A 120 -0.94 9.18 13.80
CA LYS A 120 -2.12 8.60 14.47
C LYS A 120 -2.76 7.52 13.60
N GLU A 121 -3.65 6.74 14.18
CA GLU A 121 -4.42 5.77 13.42
C GLU A 121 -5.22 6.45 12.31
N LYS A 122 -5.14 5.91 11.10
CA LYS A 122 -5.81 6.38 9.88
C LYS A 122 -6.61 5.26 9.23
N GLN A 123 -7.63 5.62 8.46
CA GLN A 123 -8.25 4.71 7.50
C GLN A 123 -7.38 4.68 6.25
N ILE A 124 -6.78 3.53 5.94
CA ILE A 124 -5.91 3.32 4.77
C ILE A 124 -6.70 2.63 3.67
N SER A 125 -6.60 3.11 2.44
CA SER A 125 -7.41 2.63 1.31
C SER A 125 -6.58 2.12 0.14
N ALA A 126 -5.33 2.58 0.00
CA ALA A 126 -4.39 2.13 -1.02
C ALA A 126 -2.96 2.50 -0.62
N ALA A 127 -2.00 1.90 -1.27
CA ALA A 127 -0.60 2.32 -1.24
C ALA A 127 0.01 2.23 -2.64
N CYS A 128 1.07 2.99 -2.87
CA CYS A 128 1.94 2.84 -4.03
C CYS A 128 3.38 2.94 -3.56
N VAL A 129 4.22 1.98 -3.94
CA VAL A 129 5.65 2.00 -3.66
C VAL A 129 6.43 2.15 -4.95
N TRP A 130 7.43 3.01 -4.94
CA TRP A 130 8.48 3.11 -5.94
C TRP A 130 9.79 2.70 -5.28
N HIS A 131 10.35 1.61 -5.75
CA HIS A 131 11.76 1.32 -5.54
C HIS A 131 12.57 2.05 -6.64
N PHE A 132 13.89 1.88 -6.65
CA PHE A 132 14.68 2.49 -7.72
C PHE A 132 14.25 1.94 -9.09
N HIS A 133 13.86 2.83 -9.99
CA HIS A 133 13.30 2.50 -11.29
C HIS A 133 14.07 3.16 -12.47
N GLY A 134 15.27 3.65 -12.21
CA GLY A 134 16.18 4.14 -13.26
C GLY A 134 16.64 3.05 -14.22
N GLU A 135 16.58 1.81 -13.76
CA GLU A 135 16.86 0.60 -14.53
C GLU A 135 15.78 -0.43 -14.27
N ALA A 136 15.51 -1.27 -15.26
CA ALA A 136 14.59 -2.37 -15.09
C ALA A 136 15.13 -3.41 -14.11
N ARG A 137 14.43 -3.64 -13.02
CA ARG A 137 14.75 -4.66 -12.01
C ARG A 137 13.49 -5.14 -11.31
N VAL A 138 13.59 -6.25 -10.62
CA VAL A 138 12.54 -6.82 -9.78
C VAL A 138 13.05 -6.90 -8.36
N TYR A 139 12.31 -6.32 -7.41
CA TYR A 139 12.58 -6.45 -5.98
C TYR A 139 11.91 -7.71 -5.45
N ARG A 140 12.65 -8.46 -4.63
CA ARG A 140 12.20 -9.72 -4.05
C ARG A 140 11.59 -9.49 -2.68
N ASP A 141 10.65 -10.35 -2.33
CA ASP A 141 10.04 -10.42 -1.00
C ASP A 141 9.48 -9.07 -0.53
N VAL A 142 8.83 -8.36 -1.47
CA VAL A 142 8.15 -7.11 -1.12
C VAL A 142 6.92 -7.44 -0.30
N VAL A 143 6.92 -7.00 0.97
CA VAL A 143 5.81 -7.19 1.90
C VAL A 143 5.40 -5.85 2.49
N CYS A 144 4.11 -5.52 2.40
CA CYS A 144 3.53 -4.36 3.08
C CYS A 144 2.68 -4.81 4.25
N GLN A 145 3.00 -4.30 5.43
CA GLN A 145 2.28 -4.57 6.68
C GLN A 145 1.81 -3.28 7.33
N ILE A 146 0.70 -3.36 8.05
CA ILE A 146 0.09 -2.24 8.77
C ILE A 146 -0.17 -2.67 10.21
N SER A 147 0.14 -1.81 11.19
CA SER A 147 -0.14 -2.02 12.60
C SER A 147 -0.36 -0.70 13.34
N ASN A 148 -0.93 -0.78 14.53
CA ASN A 148 -0.90 0.28 15.53
C ASN A 148 0.27 0.12 16.51
N ASP A 149 0.95 -1.02 16.48
CA ASP A 149 2.14 -1.33 17.25
C ASP A 149 3.40 -0.95 16.45
N PRO A 150 4.26 -0.03 16.95
CA PRO A 150 5.49 0.39 16.27
C PRO A 150 6.51 -0.75 16.10
N ASP A 151 6.44 -1.79 16.94
CA ASP A 151 7.36 -2.91 16.91
C ASP A 151 6.90 -4.04 15.98
N PHE A 152 5.64 -3.96 15.47
CA PHE A 152 5.03 -4.97 14.59
C PHE A 152 4.99 -6.38 15.22
N ILE A 153 4.69 -6.44 16.52
CA ILE A 153 4.47 -7.68 17.26
C ILE A 153 2.98 -8.02 17.29
N ASP A 154 2.14 -7.01 17.59
CA ASP A 154 0.70 -7.18 17.75
C ASP A 154 -0.10 -6.49 16.65
N GLY A 155 -1.27 -7.08 16.30
CA GLY A 155 -2.24 -6.47 15.40
C GLY A 155 -1.73 -6.24 13.96
N VAL A 156 -0.72 -6.99 13.54
CA VAL A 156 -0.10 -6.86 12.22
C VAL A 156 -1.04 -7.39 11.13
N GLN A 157 -1.30 -6.56 10.13
CA GLN A 157 -2.08 -6.90 8.96
C GLN A 157 -1.21 -6.83 7.72
N THR A 158 -0.96 -7.97 7.06
CA THR A 158 -0.26 -8.01 5.76
C THR A 158 -1.25 -7.69 4.65
N VAL A 159 -0.97 -6.65 3.87
CA VAL A 159 -1.87 -6.12 2.82
C VAL A 159 -1.33 -6.29 1.41
N PHE A 160 -0.04 -6.55 1.27
CA PHE A 160 0.63 -6.96 0.05
C PHE A 160 1.78 -7.90 0.42
N ASN A 161 1.97 -8.98 -0.34
CA ASN A 161 3.07 -9.90 -0.11
C ASN A 161 3.36 -10.71 -1.38
N ASN A 162 4.54 -10.48 -2.00
CA ASN A 162 5.02 -11.23 -3.17
C ASN A 162 6.10 -12.26 -2.83
N ASP A 163 6.40 -12.47 -1.54
CA ASP A 163 7.30 -13.50 -1.05
C ASP A 163 6.65 -14.90 -1.19
N HIS A 164 6.91 -15.57 -2.28
CA HIS A 164 6.24 -16.84 -2.62
C HIS A 164 6.85 -18.06 -1.92
N ASP A 165 8.08 -17.95 -1.40
CA ASP A 165 8.80 -19.06 -0.76
C ASP A 165 9.01 -18.90 0.76
N ASP A 166 8.60 -17.75 1.32
CA ASP A 166 8.80 -17.35 2.73
C ASP A 166 10.26 -17.11 3.09
N SER A 167 11.04 -16.58 2.14
CA SER A 167 12.45 -16.27 2.39
C SER A 167 12.64 -15.05 3.29
N SER A 168 11.68 -14.13 3.34
CA SER A 168 11.65 -13.00 4.29
C SER A 168 11.27 -13.41 5.72
N LYS A 169 10.67 -14.59 5.93
CA LYS A 169 10.10 -15.06 7.20
C LYS A 169 8.87 -14.26 7.67
N LEU A 170 8.18 -13.62 6.74
CA LEU A 170 6.94 -12.89 6.99
C LEU A 170 5.69 -13.61 6.48
N GLY A 171 5.85 -14.89 6.14
CA GLY A 171 4.80 -15.75 5.59
C GLY A 171 4.74 -15.70 4.06
N LYS A 172 4.22 -16.81 3.47
CA LYS A 172 4.06 -16.90 2.01
C LYS A 172 2.98 -15.97 1.50
N GLY A 173 3.34 -15.18 0.48
CA GLY A 173 2.44 -14.30 -0.23
C GLY A 173 1.77 -14.94 -1.44
N LYS A 174 0.81 -14.18 -1.99
CA LYS A 174 0.06 -14.56 -3.22
C LYS A 174 0.23 -13.53 -4.34
N ASP A 175 0.77 -12.37 -3.99
CA ASP A 175 1.01 -11.32 -4.95
C ASP A 175 2.16 -11.70 -5.87
N LYS A 176 2.21 -11.06 -7.04
CA LYS A 176 3.25 -11.29 -8.03
C LYS A 176 4.38 -10.29 -7.87
N GLU A 177 5.59 -10.74 -8.14
CA GLU A 177 6.71 -9.87 -8.43
C GLU A 177 6.44 -9.07 -9.70
N TYR A 178 7.05 -7.92 -9.81
CA TYR A 178 6.83 -7.00 -10.93
C TYR A 178 8.13 -6.30 -11.31
N ILE A 179 8.24 -5.91 -12.56
CA ILE A 179 9.36 -5.08 -13.03
C ILE A 179 9.09 -3.64 -12.59
N GLU A 180 10.04 -3.07 -11.86
CA GLU A 180 9.96 -1.66 -11.47
C GLU A 180 10.00 -0.74 -12.69
N THR A 181 9.13 0.25 -12.65
CA THR A 181 9.03 1.31 -13.64
C THR A 181 8.62 2.61 -12.94
N ASN A 182 8.60 3.72 -13.68
CA ASN A 182 8.05 4.99 -13.18
C ASN A 182 6.59 4.90 -12.69
N LYS A 183 5.87 3.81 -12.96
CA LYS A 183 4.49 3.61 -12.50
C LYS A 183 4.41 3.16 -11.04
N GLY A 184 5.53 2.69 -10.46
CA GLY A 184 5.54 2.08 -9.15
C GLY A 184 4.63 0.85 -9.04
N ARG A 185 4.35 0.43 -7.82
CA ARG A 185 3.40 -0.65 -7.55
C ARG A 185 2.21 -0.14 -6.72
N PRO A 186 1.15 0.35 -7.37
CA PRO A 186 -0.09 0.67 -6.67
C PRO A 186 -0.88 -0.61 -6.34
N PHE A 187 -1.51 -0.65 -5.16
CA PHE A 187 -2.42 -1.70 -4.76
C PHE A 187 -3.51 -1.19 -3.80
N ALA A 188 -4.68 -1.80 -3.89
CA ALA A 188 -5.82 -1.47 -3.04
C ALA A 188 -5.67 -2.09 -1.64
N ILE A 189 -6.13 -1.37 -0.63
CA ILE A 189 -6.21 -1.82 0.76
C ILE A 189 -7.64 -1.64 1.24
N SER A 190 -8.27 -2.74 1.70
CA SER A 190 -9.67 -2.73 2.06
C SER A 190 -9.87 -2.79 3.57
N ASN A 191 -10.55 -1.77 4.11
CA ASN A 191 -11.00 -1.72 5.50
C ASN A 191 -9.90 -1.86 6.57
N VAL A 192 -8.68 -1.39 6.29
CA VAL A 192 -7.57 -1.43 7.22
C VAL A 192 -7.41 -0.07 7.90
N LYS A 193 -7.20 -0.11 9.21
CA LYS A 193 -6.83 1.04 10.03
C LYS A 193 -5.49 0.77 10.66
N GLY A 194 -4.65 1.79 10.71
CA GLY A 194 -3.35 1.68 11.36
C GLY A 194 -2.60 3.00 11.38
N ARG A 195 -1.62 3.06 12.25
CA ARG A 195 -0.72 4.20 12.38
C ARG A 195 0.60 3.97 11.67
N TYR A 196 1.11 2.75 11.71
CA TYR A 196 2.42 2.41 11.14
C TYR A 196 2.23 1.57 9.89
N VAL A 197 2.98 1.92 8.85
CA VAL A 197 3.04 1.14 7.60
C VAL A 197 4.49 0.75 7.37
N ARG A 198 4.75 -0.54 7.23
CA ARG A 198 6.10 -1.09 7.01
C ARG A 198 6.17 -1.77 5.66
N PHE A 199 7.17 -1.41 4.89
CA PHE A 199 7.54 -2.10 3.66
C PHE A 199 8.85 -2.83 3.86
N THR A 200 8.86 -4.10 3.48
CA THR A 200 10.04 -4.98 3.54
C THR A 200 10.41 -5.37 2.12
N SER A 201 11.70 -5.55 1.85
CA SER A 201 12.23 -6.17 0.63
C SER A 201 13.52 -6.92 0.91
N ARG A 202 13.96 -7.77 -0.03
CA ARG A 202 15.15 -8.61 0.12
C ARG A 202 15.99 -8.60 -1.16
N GLY A 203 16.61 -7.47 -1.44
CA GLY A 203 17.41 -7.28 -2.64
C GLY A 203 16.58 -7.28 -3.93
N ASN A 204 17.26 -7.31 -5.06
CA ASN A 204 16.64 -7.23 -6.37
C ASN A 204 17.40 -8.06 -7.42
N THR A 205 16.96 -8.05 -8.67
CA THR A 205 17.59 -8.83 -9.75
C THR A 205 18.94 -8.29 -10.22
N SER A 206 19.31 -7.05 -9.86
CA SER A 206 20.58 -6.42 -10.25
C SER A 206 21.64 -6.53 -9.16
N ASN A 207 21.23 -6.49 -7.89
CA ASN A 207 22.12 -6.59 -6.72
C ASN A 207 21.37 -7.05 -5.47
N GLU A 208 22.05 -7.14 -4.34
CA GLU A 208 21.45 -7.55 -3.07
C GLU A 208 20.92 -6.39 -2.22
N MET A 209 21.02 -5.14 -2.71
CA MET A 209 20.64 -3.96 -1.97
C MET A 209 19.13 -3.68 -2.08
N ASN A 210 18.61 -2.96 -1.11
CA ASN A 210 17.22 -2.56 -1.02
C ASN A 210 17.12 -1.04 -1.25
N HIS A 211 16.29 -0.63 -2.19
CA HIS A 211 16.16 0.78 -2.54
C HIS A 211 14.70 1.21 -2.39
N TYR A 212 14.47 2.39 -1.85
CA TYR A 212 13.15 3.01 -1.77
C TYR A 212 13.25 4.45 -2.26
N THR A 213 12.49 4.78 -3.30
CA THR A 213 12.39 6.14 -3.84
C THR A 213 11.26 6.89 -3.15
N GLU A 214 10.04 6.34 -3.20
CA GLU A 214 8.87 6.98 -2.58
C GLU A 214 7.84 5.92 -2.17
N ILE A 215 7.12 6.18 -1.08
CA ILE A 215 5.97 5.39 -0.65
C ILE A 215 4.80 6.33 -0.37
N GLU A 216 3.80 6.28 -1.24
CA GLU A 216 2.54 6.98 -1.03
C GLU A 216 1.51 6.07 -0.35
N ILE A 217 1.05 6.47 0.82
CA ILE A 217 -0.09 5.86 1.50
C ILE A 217 -1.29 6.75 1.30
N TYR A 218 -2.38 6.15 0.82
CA TYR A 218 -3.62 6.86 0.51
C TYR A 218 -4.69 6.50 1.53
N GLY A 219 -5.30 7.52 2.10
CA GLY A 219 -6.27 7.31 3.16
C GLY A 219 -6.95 8.57 3.63
N LYS A 220 -7.52 8.49 4.84
CA LYS A 220 -8.24 9.58 5.51
C LYS A 220 -8.01 9.55 7.00
N ASP A 221 -8.27 10.67 7.65
CA ASP A 221 -8.50 10.71 9.10
C ASP A 221 -9.75 9.89 9.48
N LEU A 222 -9.70 9.31 10.67
CA LEU A 222 -10.82 8.60 11.28
C LEU A 222 -11.83 9.57 11.85
#